data_5fb61c1e203d80327a17b8036903e837
#
_entry.id   5fb61c1e203d80327a17b8036903e837
#
_cell.length_a   1.000
_cell.length_b   1.000
_cell.length_c   1.000
_cell.angle_alpha   90.00
_cell.angle_beta   90.00
_cell.angle_gamma   90.00
#
_symmetry.space_group_name_H-M   'P 1'
#
loop_
_entity.id
_entity.type
_entity.pdbx_description
1 polymer ?
#
loop_
_entity_poly.entity_id
_entity_poly.type
_entity_poly.pdbx_seq_one_letter_code
_entity_poly.pdbx_strand_id
1 'polypeptide(L)'
;MGVMSNRIDRAQLKPGDHIYSWRYYVFAHHGIYTGDDQVIHFTRGQGHEIGTGTVLDNLILSSPPSRSVNGPCSKCGDQSNANGVIASCLDCFLSGGELYLFEYGVTHAFFLAKTRGGTCTLARSDPSEDVLHRALFLLENGFGVYNLFKNNCEDFAIYCKTGYLIVTNMSVGRSGQASSMIAAASAAISSPLRFLTTSVSGLAVLGYGLYSAGRLVSDIGVRRDVVKVPVERIVSTLGNQDNSEQSNLISQPNLSATPAI
;
A
#
# COMPACT_ATOMS: atom_id res chain seq x y z
N MET A 1 -19.33 -6.72 -11.53
CA MET A 1 -18.48 -6.03 -10.51
C MET A 1 -18.70 -6.71 -9.18
N GLY A 2 -17.62 -7.28 -8.60
CA GLY A 2 -17.71 -7.97 -7.31
C GLY A 2 -17.75 -6.99 -6.13
N VAL A 3 -18.53 -7.27 -5.09
CA VAL A 3 -18.60 -6.47 -3.84
C VAL A 3 -17.25 -6.47 -3.11
N MET A 4 -16.43 -7.50 -3.27
CA MET A 4 -15.15 -7.64 -2.58
C MET A 4 -13.96 -7.10 -3.39
N SER A 5 -13.90 -7.35 -4.69
CA SER A 5 -12.78 -7.01 -5.57
C SER A 5 -13.24 -6.92 -7.02
N ASN A 6 -12.54 -6.15 -7.85
CA ASN A 6 -12.83 -5.98 -9.26
C ASN A 6 -11.84 -6.82 -10.09
N ARG A 7 -12.14 -8.11 -10.29
CA ARG A 7 -11.33 -9.00 -11.10
C ARG A 7 -11.45 -8.61 -12.58
N ILE A 8 -10.33 -8.58 -13.29
CA ILE A 8 -10.27 -8.28 -14.73
C ILE A 8 -9.40 -9.29 -15.46
N ASP A 9 -9.59 -9.37 -16.78
CA ASP A 9 -8.73 -10.16 -17.65
C ASP A 9 -7.51 -9.36 -18.10
N ARG A 10 -6.39 -10.06 -18.36
CA ARG A 10 -5.16 -9.43 -18.87
C ARG A 10 -5.37 -8.63 -20.13
N ALA A 11 -6.25 -9.10 -21.03
CA ALA A 11 -6.58 -8.42 -22.28
C ALA A 11 -7.28 -7.06 -22.10
N GLN A 12 -7.79 -6.77 -20.89
CA GLN A 12 -8.45 -5.51 -20.56
C GLN A 12 -7.50 -4.47 -19.98
N LEU A 13 -6.24 -4.88 -19.65
CA LEU A 13 -5.23 -3.99 -19.07
C LEU A 13 -4.83 -2.89 -20.06
N LYS A 14 -4.67 -1.69 -19.52
CA LYS A 14 -4.18 -0.51 -20.22
C LYS A 14 -3.00 0.09 -19.49
N PRO A 15 -1.98 0.62 -20.21
CA PRO A 15 -0.91 1.36 -19.58
C PRO A 15 -1.42 2.46 -18.65
N GLY A 16 -0.88 2.54 -17.44
CA GLY A 16 -1.32 3.44 -16.39
C GLY A 16 -2.38 2.84 -15.45
N ASP A 17 -2.84 1.60 -15.66
CA ASP A 17 -3.77 0.95 -14.73
C ASP A 17 -3.09 0.64 -13.40
N HIS A 18 -3.79 0.98 -12.31
CA HIS A 18 -3.43 0.53 -10.97
C HIS A 18 -4.04 -0.85 -10.75
N ILE A 19 -3.18 -1.84 -10.71
CA ILE A 19 -3.54 -3.24 -10.52
C ILE A 19 -3.11 -3.73 -9.15
N TYR A 20 -3.80 -4.76 -8.65
CA TYR A 20 -3.40 -5.42 -7.42
C TYR A 20 -3.70 -6.92 -7.45
N SER A 21 -3.03 -7.65 -6.56
CA SER A 21 -3.23 -9.07 -6.32
C SER A 21 -3.24 -9.37 -4.84
N TRP A 22 -4.19 -10.19 -4.36
CA TRP A 22 -4.26 -10.59 -2.95
C TRP A 22 -3.18 -11.61 -2.60
N ARG A 23 -2.52 -11.37 -1.48
CA ARG A 23 -1.57 -12.28 -0.84
C ARG A 23 -2.24 -12.92 0.37
N TYR A 24 -2.39 -14.24 0.34
CA TYR A 24 -3.03 -15.01 1.43
C TYR A 24 -4.40 -14.44 1.89
N TYR A 25 -5.12 -13.76 1.00
CA TYR A 25 -6.40 -13.09 1.28
C TYR A 25 -6.36 -11.99 2.36
N VAL A 26 -5.19 -11.66 2.90
CA VAL A 26 -5.02 -10.69 4.00
C VAL A 26 -4.51 -9.36 3.49
N PHE A 27 -3.51 -9.40 2.62
CA PHE A 27 -2.81 -8.22 2.10
C PHE A 27 -2.89 -8.19 0.57
N ALA A 28 -3.03 -7.00 -0.01
CA ALA A 28 -2.96 -6.82 -1.46
C ALA A 28 -1.63 -6.15 -1.84
N HIS A 29 -0.96 -6.71 -2.85
CA HIS A 29 0.20 -6.10 -3.47
C HIS A 29 -0.23 -5.27 -4.67
N HIS A 30 0.21 -4.02 -4.73
CA HIS A 30 -0.22 -3.00 -5.68
C HIS A 30 0.90 -2.61 -6.63
N GLY A 31 0.53 -2.22 -7.87
CA GLY A 31 1.48 -1.75 -8.87
C GLY A 31 0.80 -1.01 -10.01
N ILE A 32 1.60 -0.36 -10.85
CA ILE A 32 1.17 0.33 -12.07
C ILE A 32 1.56 -0.52 -13.27
N TYR A 33 0.57 -0.92 -14.06
CA TYR A 33 0.80 -1.61 -15.32
C TYR A 33 1.32 -0.62 -16.37
N THR A 34 2.44 -0.92 -17.00
CA THR A 34 3.07 0.00 -17.95
C THR A 34 2.89 -0.39 -19.41
N GLY A 35 2.29 -1.54 -19.67
CA GLY A 35 2.20 -2.15 -21.00
C GLY A 35 3.17 -3.33 -21.13
N ASP A 36 3.09 -4.05 -22.22
CA ASP A 36 4.02 -5.15 -22.59
C ASP A 36 4.31 -6.15 -21.45
N ASP A 37 3.26 -6.54 -20.71
CA ASP A 37 3.35 -7.43 -19.55
C ASP A 37 4.26 -6.90 -18.42
N GLN A 38 4.53 -5.59 -18.36
CA GLN A 38 5.38 -4.98 -17.33
C GLN A 38 4.55 -4.26 -16.25
N VAL A 39 5.01 -4.36 -15.00
CA VAL A 39 4.41 -3.70 -13.83
C VAL A 39 5.51 -3.04 -13.01
N ILE A 40 5.36 -1.75 -12.72
CA ILE A 40 6.21 -1.05 -11.76
C ILE A 40 5.50 -1.08 -10.40
N HIS A 41 6.22 -1.51 -9.37
CA HIS A 41 5.69 -1.63 -8.03
C HIS A 41 6.74 -1.36 -6.97
N PHE A 42 6.28 -1.02 -5.76
CA PHE A 42 7.14 -0.74 -4.63
C PHE A 42 7.16 -1.94 -3.69
N THR A 43 8.36 -2.43 -3.36
CA THR A 43 8.55 -3.63 -2.54
C THR A 43 9.70 -3.48 -1.56
N ARG A 44 9.71 -4.30 -0.53
CA ARG A 44 10.84 -4.52 0.35
C ARG A 44 11.21 -6.00 0.28
N GLY A 45 12.48 -6.31 0.05
CA GLY A 45 12.96 -7.69 -0.12
C GLY A 45 12.41 -8.68 0.90
N GLN A 46 12.42 -9.94 0.54
CA GLN A 46 11.82 -11.04 1.31
C GLN A 46 12.13 -11.01 2.82
N GLY A 47 11.09 -11.12 3.64
CA GLY A 47 11.22 -11.26 5.09
C GLY A 47 11.51 -9.98 5.86
N HIS A 48 11.52 -8.81 5.20
CA HIS A 48 11.83 -7.52 5.82
C HIS A 48 10.66 -6.53 5.88
N GLU A 49 9.48 -6.91 5.41
CA GLU A 49 8.38 -6.00 5.16
C GLU A 49 7.78 -5.37 6.42
N ILE A 50 7.75 -6.08 7.53
CA ILE A 50 7.38 -5.50 8.82
C ILE A 50 8.63 -5.22 9.66
N GLY A 51 9.67 -6.04 9.51
CA GLY A 51 10.94 -5.88 10.26
C GLY A 51 10.81 -6.13 11.75
N THR A 52 9.78 -6.89 12.18
CA THR A 52 9.53 -7.21 13.59
C THR A 52 10.27 -8.47 14.06
N GLY A 53 10.81 -9.27 13.12
CA GLY A 53 11.42 -10.57 13.43
C GLY A 53 10.41 -11.62 13.93
N THR A 54 9.11 -11.37 13.75
CA THR A 54 8.03 -12.25 14.22
C THR A 54 7.40 -13.05 13.09
N VAL A 55 6.55 -14.02 13.45
CA VAL A 55 5.77 -14.82 12.48
C VAL A 55 4.89 -13.94 11.57
N LEU A 56 4.60 -12.69 12.00
CA LEU A 56 3.84 -11.72 11.21
C LEU A 56 4.60 -11.30 9.95
N ASP A 57 5.94 -11.29 9.97
CA ASP A 57 6.76 -11.00 8.80
C ASP A 57 6.54 -12.03 7.67
N ASN A 58 6.20 -13.27 8.04
CA ASN A 58 5.88 -14.33 7.09
C ASN A 58 4.42 -14.29 6.59
N LEU A 59 3.52 -13.65 7.34
CA LEU A 59 2.10 -13.55 6.98
C LEU A 59 1.79 -12.35 6.10
N ILE A 60 2.61 -11.30 6.17
CA ILE A 60 2.40 -10.05 5.44
C ILE A 60 3.59 -9.83 4.50
N LEU A 61 3.71 -10.71 3.49
CA LEU A 61 4.70 -10.57 2.43
C LEU A 61 4.12 -9.71 1.31
N SER A 62 4.73 -8.59 0.97
CA SER A 62 4.35 -7.80 -0.20
C SER A 62 4.75 -8.51 -1.50
N SER A 63 5.84 -9.25 -1.44
CA SER A 63 6.27 -10.13 -2.53
C SER A 63 6.53 -11.51 -1.93
N PRO A 64 5.62 -12.49 -2.12
CA PRO A 64 5.99 -13.85 -1.81
C PRO A 64 7.22 -14.23 -2.64
N PRO A 65 8.08 -15.09 -2.12
CA PRO A 65 9.19 -15.62 -2.90
C PRO A 65 8.65 -16.01 -4.25
N SER A 66 9.24 -15.50 -5.32
CA SER A 66 9.14 -16.16 -6.61
C SER A 66 9.68 -17.56 -6.38
N ARG A 67 8.82 -18.46 -5.93
CA ARG A 67 9.07 -19.90 -6.01
C ARG A 67 9.04 -20.24 -7.49
N SER A 68 10.01 -19.73 -8.22
CA SER A 68 10.40 -20.40 -9.41
C SER A 68 11.06 -21.68 -8.92
N VAL A 69 10.28 -22.76 -8.95
CA VAL A 69 10.81 -24.14 -8.84
C VAL A 69 11.95 -24.34 -9.86
N ASN A 70 12.15 -23.40 -10.78
CA ASN A 70 13.00 -23.47 -11.95
C ASN A 70 14.05 -22.33 -12.07
N GLY A 71 14.39 -21.60 -10.99
CA GLY A 71 15.40 -20.53 -11.07
C GLY A 71 14.86 -19.13 -11.41
N PRO A 72 15.73 -18.16 -11.76
CA PRO A 72 15.34 -16.79 -12.07
C PRO A 72 14.34 -16.71 -13.22
N CYS A 73 13.42 -15.72 -13.16
CA CYS A 73 12.46 -15.50 -14.23
C CYS A 73 13.19 -15.15 -15.54
N SER A 74 12.82 -15.78 -16.65
CA SER A 74 13.40 -15.53 -17.96
C SER A 74 13.11 -14.11 -18.50
N LYS A 75 12.03 -13.45 -18.01
CA LYS A 75 11.62 -12.11 -18.45
C LYS A 75 12.19 -10.97 -17.60
N CYS A 76 12.23 -11.12 -16.27
CA CYS A 76 12.61 -10.05 -15.34
C CYS A 76 13.77 -10.42 -14.41
N GLY A 77 14.40 -11.58 -14.60
CA GLY A 77 15.56 -12.02 -13.81
C GLY A 77 15.24 -12.46 -12.39
N ASP A 78 16.26 -12.47 -11.53
CA ASP A 78 16.12 -12.76 -10.10
C ASP A 78 15.76 -11.49 -9.34
N GLN A 79 14.58 -11.49 -8.73
CA GLN A 79 14.06 -10.38 -7.93
C GLN A 79 13.93 -10.74 -6.43
N SER A 80 14.54 -11.83 -5.99
CA SER A 80 14.46 -12.32 -4.60
C SER A 80 14.93 -11.32 -3.55
N ASN A 81 15.92 -10.49 -3.92
CA ASN A 81 16.48 -9.44 -3.05
C ASN A 81 16.08 -8.02 -3.48
N ALA A 82 15.09 -7.90 -4.36
CA ALA A 82 14.66 -6.61 -4.86
C ALA A 82 14.05 -5.76 -3.74
N ASN A 83 14.54 -4.52 -3.59
CA ASN A 83 14.09 -3.57 -2.58
C ASN A 83 13.91 -2.19 -3.23
N GLY A 84 12.81 -1.51 -2.90
CA GLY A 84 12.46 -0.22 -3.49
C GLY A 84 11.46 -0.32 -4.63
N VAL A 85 11.46 0.65 -5.52
CA VAL A 85 10.62 0.63 -6.73
C VAL A 85 11.31 -0.22 -7.78
N ILE A 86 10.60 -1.21 -8.29
CA ILE A 86 11.13 -2.16 -9.29
C ILE A 86 10.14 -2.40 -10.42
N ALA A 87 10.66 -2.87 -11.55
CA ALA A 87 9.86 -3.37 -12.67
C ALA A 87 9.87 -4.90 -12.67
N SER A 88 8.71 -5.52 -12.78
CA SER A 88 8.53 -6.97 -12.89
C SER A 88 7.65 -7.32 -14.07
N CYS A 89 7.76 -8.54 -14.61
CA CYS A 89 6.72 -9.01 -15.49
C CYS A 89 5.43 -9.28 -14.71
N LEU A 90 4.29 -9.22 -15.39
CA LEU A 90 2.97 -9.40 -14.78
C LEU A 90 2.84 -10.75 -14.04
N ASP A 91 3.46 -11.82 -14.55
CA ASP A 91 3.43 -13.14 -13.91
C ASP A 91 4.17 -13.13 -12.56
N CYS A 92 5.34 -12.52 -12.49
CA CYS A 92 6.08 -12.35 -11.23
C CYS A 92 5.36 -11.44 -10.26
N PHE A 93 4.78 -10.33 -10.75
CA PHE A 93 3.96 -9.43 -9.95
C PHE A 93 2.75 -10.16 -9.36
N LEU A 94 2.02 -10.97 -10.14
CA LEU A 94 0.87 -11.73 -9.66
C LEU A 94 1.26 -12.89 -8.73
N SER A 95 2.43 -13.49 -8.94
CA SER A 95 2.93 -14.62 -8.14
C SER A 95 1.90 -15.75 -7.96
N GLY A 96 1.19 -16.09 -9.03
CA GLY A 96 0.14 -17.10 -9.03
C GLY A 96 -1.21 -16.63 -8.48
N GLY A 97 -1.34 -15.38 -8.06
CA GLY A 97 -2.60 -14.77 -7.62
C GLY A 97 -3.44 -14.28 -8.78
N GLU A 98 -4.65 -13.85 -8.45
CA GLU A 98 -5.61 -13.28 -9.38
C GLU A 98 -5.34 -11.80 -9.63
N LEU A 99 -5.71 -11.32 -10.83
CA LEU A 99 -5.56 -9.94 -11.26
C LEU A 99 -6.82 -9.12 -10.94
N TYR A 100 -6.61 -7.99 -10.26
CA TYR A 100 -7.67 -7.05 -9.91
C TYR A 100 -7.30 -5.63 -10.32
N LEU A 101 -8.32 -4.84 -10.69
CA LEU A 101 -8.20 -3.41 -10.99
C LEU A 101 -8.60 -2.58 -9.78
N PHE A 102 -7.78 -1.61 -9.40
CA PHE A 102 -8.13 -0.60 -8.39
C PHE A 102 -8.96 0.52 -9.03
N GLU A 103 -10.09 0.86 -8.41
CA GLU A 103 -11.07 1.79 -8.99
C GLU A 103 -10.93 3.20 -8.41
N TYR A 104 -10.94 4.20 -9.29
CA TYR A 104 -10.80 5.63 -8.97
C TYR A 104 -12.08 6.40 -9.27
N GLY A 105 -12.32 7.48 -8.52
CA GLY A 105 -13.47 8.37 -8.73
C GLY A 105 -14.80 7.66 -8.53
N VAL A 106 -14.84 6.66 -7.66
CA VAL A 106 -16.07 5.93 -7.36
C VAL A 106 -17.06 6.80 -6.57
N THR A 107 -18.34 6.46 -6.61
CA THR A 107 -19.35 7.13 -5.78
C THR A 107 -19.23 6.70 -4.33
N HIS A 108 -19.72 7.54 -3.40
CA HIS A 108 -19.77 7.20 -1.96
C HIS A 108 -20.52 5.88 -1.70
N ALA A 109 -21.64 5.66 -2.41
CA ALA A 109 -22.41 4.43 -2.28
C ALA A 109 -21.60 3.20 -2.71
N PHE A 110 -20.88 3.31 -3.83
CA PHE A 110 -20.01 2.24 -4.30
C PHE A 110 -18.84 1.99 -3.33
N PHE A 111 -18.19 3.05 -2.84
CA PHE A 111 -17.10 2.96 -1.86
C PHE A 111 -17.54 2.24 -0.58
N LEU A 112 -18.71 2.61 -0.04
CA LEU A 112 -19.27 1.99 1.17
C LEU A 112 -19.72 0.54 0.93
N ALA A 113 -20.17 0.21 -0.29
CA ALA A 113 -20.54 -1.17 -0.65
C ALA A 113 -19.34 -2.11 -0.75
N LYS A 114 -18.12 -1.59 -1.01
CA LYS A 114 -16.90 -2.39 -0.99
C LYS A 114 -16.51 -2.73 0.44
N THR A 115 -16.55 -3.99 0.80
CA THR A 115 -16.26 -4.47 2.15
C THR A 115 -14.78 -4.46 2.51
N ARG A 116 -13.89 -4.47 1.51
CA ARG A 116 -12.43 -4.47 1.70
C ARG A 116 -11.80 -3.12 1.35
N GLY A 117 -10.93 -2.61 2.23
CA GLY A 117 -10.04 -1.49 1.92
C GLY A 117 -8.98 -1.86 0.88
N GLY A 118 -8.36 -0.86 0.26
CA GLY A 118 -7.33 -1.08 -0.76
C GLY A 118 -7.87 -1.60 -2.10
N THR A 119 -9.13 -1.30 -2.44
CA THR A 119 -9.77 -1.75 -3.70
C THR A 119 -10.32 -0.62 -4.55
N CYS A 120 -10.59 0.53 -3.95
CA CYS A 120 -11.11 1.72 -4.62
C CYS A 120 -10.89 2.98 -3.77
N THR A 121 -11.02 4.16 -4.42
CA THR A 121 -10.96 5.48 -3.79
C THR A 121 -11.94 6.45 -4.44
N LEU A 122 -12.36 7.46 -3.70
CA LEU A 122 -13.15 8.59 -4.21
C LEU A 122 -12.29 9.59 -5.01
N ALA A 123 -10.96 9.55 -4.84
CA ALA A 123 -10.05 10.37 -5.61
C ALA A 123 -10.10 10.02 -7.10
N ARG A 124 -10.01 11.04 -7.94
CA ARG A 124 -9.92 10.85 -9.41
C ARG A 124 -8.49 10.53 -9.81
N SER A 125 -8.35 9.64 -10.79
CA SER A 125 -7.07 9.39 -11.45
C SER A 125 -6.70 10.53 -12.39
N ASP A 126 -5.42 10.84 -12.44
CA ASP A 126 -4.84 11.66 -13.51
C ASP A 126 -4.81 10.87 -14.85
N PRO A 127 -4.55 11.54 -15.99
CA PRO A 127 -4.32 10.89 -17.28
C PRO A 127 -3.21 9.85 -17.23
N SER A 128 -3.30 8.82 -18.07
CA SER A 128 -2.33 7.71 -18.07
C SER A 128 -0.89 8.17 -18.34
N GLU A 129 -0.70 9.22 -19.12
CA GLU A 129 0.63 9.79 -19.39
C GLU A 129 1.31 10.29 -18.11
N ASP A 130 0.58 11.04 -17.28
CA ASP A 130 1.08 11.54 -15.99
C ASP A 130 1.36 10.39 -15.02
N VAL A 131 0.51 9.35 -15.02
CA VAL A 131 0.68 8.16 -14.20
C VAL A 131 1.97 7.42 -14.56
N LEU A 132 2.17 7.17 -15.86
CA LEU A 132 3.34 6.48 -16.37
C LEU A 132 4.62 7.30 -16.14
N HIS A 133 4.55 8.62 -16.36
CA HIS A 133 5.66 9.53 -16.07
C HIS A 133 6.12 9.38 -14.60
N ARG A 134 5.19 9.46 -13.65
CA ARG A 134 5.52 9.30 -12.22
C ARG A 134 6.07 7.92 -11.89
N ALA A 135 5.47 6.86 -12.43
CA ALA A 135 5.91 5.50 -12.17
C ALA A 135 7.33 5.25 -12.69
N LEU A 136 7.64 5.69 -13.91
CA LEU A 136 8.96 5.58 -14.52
C LEU A 136 9.99 6.44 -13.80
N PHE A 137 9.65 7.67 -13.46
CA PHE A 137 10.53 8.56 -12.69
C PHE A 137 10.90 7.95 -11.33
N LEU A 138 9.93 7.36 -10.62
CA LEU A 138 10.16 6.72 -9.33
C LEU A 138 10.89 5.37 -9.45
N LEU A 139 10.80 4.69 -10.58
CA LEU A 139 11.61 3.50 -10.86
C LEU A 139 13.11 3.85 -10.89
N GLU A 140 13.45 5.01 -11.44
CA GLU A 140 14.85 5.47 -11.54
C GLU A 140 15.36 6.14 -10.25
N ASN A 141 14.50 6.85 -9.54
CA ASN A 141 14.89 7.73 -8.43
C ASN A 141 14.45 7.22 -7.05
N GLY A 142 13.61 6.17 -6.99
CA GLY A 142 13.06 5.62 -5.74
C GLY A 142 11.84 6.37 -5.20
N PHE A 143 11.20 5.79 -4.20
CA PHE A 143 10.01 6.31 -3.51
C PHE A 143 10.21 6.39 -1.99
N GLY A 144 11.45 6.57 -1.54
CA GLY A 144 11.84 6.55 -0.13
C GLY A 144 11.90 5.13 0.45
N VAL A 145 11.92 5.05 1.79
CA VAL A 145 12.00 3.77 2.50
C VAL A 145 10.64 3.10 2.59
N TYR A 146 10.57 1.82 2.23
CA TYR A 146 9.34 1.04 2.36
C TYR A 146 8.94 0.86 3.82
N ASN A 147 7.69 1.17 4.14
CA ASN A 147 7.10 0.93 5.45
C ASN A 147 5.63 0.54 5.28
N LEU A 148 5.24 -0.63 5.74
CA LEU A 148 3.90 -1.19 5.57
C LEU A 148 2.77 -0.24 6.00
N PHE A 149 3.01 0.58 7.02
CA PHE A 149 2.00 1.47 7.61
C PHE A 149 2.10 2.93 7.18
N LYS A 150 3.23 3.34 6.59
CA LYS A 150 3.48 4.75 6.26
C LYS A 150 3.79 5.00 4.80
N ASN A 151 4.41 4.05 4.11
CA ASN A 151 4.89 4.20 2.74
C ASN A 151 5.00 2.82 2.08
N ASN A 152 3.93 2.33 1.51
CA ASN A 152 3.86 0.97 0.97
C ASN A 152 3.48 0.94 -0.52
N CYS A 153 3.26 -0.26 -1.05
CA CYS A 153 2.93 -0.46 -2.47
C CYS A 153 1.61 0.20 -2.90
N GLU A 154 0.60 0.28 -2.00
CA GLU A 154 -0.66 0.97 -2.30
C GLU A 154 -0.44 2.48 -2.35
N ASP A 155 0.33 3.05 -1.39
CA ASP A 155 0.66 4.48 -1.37
C ASP A 155 1.43 4.90 -2.62
N PHE A 156 2.41 4.10 -3.05
CA PHE A 156 3.13 4.29 -4.31
C PHE A 156 2.16 4.36 -5.51
N ALA A 157 1.30 3.36 -5.64
CA ALA A 157 0.39 3.28 -6.78
C ALA A 157 -0.67 4.39 -6.76
N ILE A 158 -1.21 4.75 -5.59
CA ILE A 158 -2.13 5.89 -5.43
C ILE A 158 -1.42 7.21 -5.78
N TYR A 159 -0.18 7.40 -5.32
CA TYR A 159 0.59 8.58 -5.69
C TYR A 159 0.81 8.65 -7.22
N CYS A 160 1.24 7.57 -7.86
CA CYS A 160 1.37 7.54 -9.32
C CYS A 160 0.07 7.94 -10.02
N LYS A 161 -1.08 7.48 -9.54
CA LYS A 161 -2.39 7.74 -10.11
C LYS A 161 -2.91 9.16 -9.88
N THR A 162 -2.56 9.82 -8.78
CA THR A 162 -3.20 11.06 -8.34
C THR A 162 -2.24 12.23 -8.16
N GLY A 163 -0.95 11.96 -7.95
CA GLY A 163 0.04 12.95 -7.52
C GLY A 163 -0.17 13.47 -6.09
N TYR A 164 -1.08 12.87 -5.31
CA TYR A 164 -1.39 13.33 -3.96
C TYR A 164 -0.47 12.73 -2.90
N LEU A 165 0.00 13.58 -1.98
CA LEU A 165 0.69 13.22 -0.74
C LEU A 165 -0.05 13.81 0.46
N ILE A 166 0.08 13.16 1.61
CA ILE A 166 -0.47 13.63 2.88
C ILE A 166 0.57 14.51 3.58
N VAL A 167 0.17 15.73 3.97
CA VAL A 167 1.06 16.77 4.52
C VAL A 167 1.44 16.51 5.98
N THR A 168 0.62 15.81 6.74
CA THR A 168 0.86 15.52 8.16
C THR A 168 2.09 14.65 8.35
N ASN A 169 3.20 15.29 8.73
CA ASN A 169 4.52 14.72 8.99
C ASN A 169 5.28 14.21 7.74
N MET A 170 5.00 14.78 6.55
CA MET A 170 5.73 14.46 5.33
C MET A 170 5.82 12.94 5.06
N SER A 171 4.93 12.15 5.61
CA SER A 171 4.80 10.75 5.28
C SER A 171 3.81 10.60 4.13
N VAL A 172 4.22 9.89 3.11
CA VAL A 172 3.33 9.40 2.06
C VAL A 172 2.26 8.56 2.75
N GLY A 173 1.03 8.85 2.47
CA GLY A 173 -0.22 8.41 3.04
C GLY A 173 -0.30 7.14 3.88
N ARG A 174 -1.32 7.09 4.71
CA ARG A 174 -1.79 5.80 5.22
C ARG A 174 -2.63 5.16 4.12
N SER A 175 -2.17 4.04 3.59
CA SER A 175 -2.90 3.26 2.59
C SER A 175 -4.31 2.89 3.08
N GLY A 176 -5.24 2.70 2.16
CA GLY A 176 -6.58 2.23 2.48
C GLY A 176 -6.57 0.91 3.26
N GLN A 177 -5.59 0.04 3.01
CA GLN A 177 -5.39 -1.20 3.75
C GLN A 177 -4.97 -0.94 5.19
N ALA A 178 -3.94 -0.12 5.42
CA ALA A 178 -3.47 0.23 6.77
C ALA A 178 -4.57 0.93 7.58
N SER A 179 -5.29 1.87 6.96
CA SER A 179 -6.44 2.55 7.58
C SER A 179 -7.56 1.58 7.93
N SER A 180 -7.84 0.60 7.07
CA SER A 180 -8.86 -0.43 7.31
C SER A 180 -8.49 -1.35 8.45
N MET A 181 -7.22 -1.75 8.56
CA MET A 181 -6.74 -2.58 9.67
C MET A 181 -6.82 -1.83 11.01
N ILE A 182 -6.42 -0.56 11.03
CA ILE A 182 -6.51 0.29 12.23
C ILE A 182 -7.97 0.51 12.61
N ALA A 183 -8.86 0.80 11.66
CA ALA A 183 -10.28 0.98 11.92
C ALA A 183 -10.94 -0.30 12.46
N ALA A 184 -10.60 -1.46 11.90
CA ALA A 184 -11.08 -2.75 12.38
C ALA A 184 -10.58 -3.05 13.81
N ALA A 185 -9.30 -2.81 14.09
CA ALA A 185 -8.74 -2.98 15.43
C ALA A 185 -9.38 -2.01 16.44
N SER A 186 -9.57 -0.73 16.06
CA SER A 186 -10.22 0.27 16.90
C SER A 186 -11.67 -0.09 17.19
N ALA A 187 -12.43 -0.59 16.22
CA ALA A 187 -13.79 -1.06 16.41
C ALA A 187 -13.86 -2.28 17.36
N ALA A 188 -12.88 -3.18 17.31
CA ALA A 188 -12.80 -4.32 18.22
C ALA A 188 -12.43 -3.93 19.65
N ILE A 189 -11.59 -2.89 19.82
CA ILE A 189 -11.10 -2.43 21.14
C ILE A 189 -12.09 -1.46 21.79
N SER A 190 -12.90 -0.71 21.00
CA SER A 190 -13.85 0.30 21.52
C SER A 190 -15.02 -0.37 22.24
N SER A 191 -14.74 -0.93 23.39
CA SER A 191 -15.73 -1.65 24.22
C SER A 191 -16.96 -0.84 24.70
N PRO A 192 -17.04 0.52 24.63
CA PRO A 192 -18.30 1.24 24.93
C PRO A 192 -19.47 0.81 24.05
N LEU A 193 -19.22 0.25 22.88
CA LEU A 193 -20.24 -0.24 21.95
C LEU A 193 -21.08 -1.39 22.53
N ARG A 194 -20.57 -2.12 23.52
CA ARG A 194 -21.31 -3.18 24.24
C ARG A 194 -22.51 -2.64 25.01
N PHE A 195 -22.53 -1.34 25.33
CA PHE A 195 -23.62 -0.70 26.01
C PHE A 195 -24.74 -0.23 25.07
N LEU A 196 -24.48 -0.14 23.76
CA LEU A 196 -25.45 0.33 22.78
C LEU A 196 -26.34 -0.79 22.23
N THR A 197 -25.86 -2.02 22.24
CA THR A 197 -26.64 -3.19 21.83
C THR A 197 -26.10 -4.46 22.45
N THR A 198 -27.00 -5.34 22.89
CA THR A 198 -26.69 -6.67 23.43
C THR A 198 -26.79 -7.76 22.37
N SER A 199 -27.29 -7.44 21.18
CA SER A 199 -27.43 -8.41 20.10
C SER A 199 -26.14 -8.51 19.26
N VAL A 200 -25.76 -9.72 18.88
CA VAL A 200 -24.58 -9.98 18.02
C VAL A 200 -24.74 -9.28 16.66
N SER A 201 -25.93 -9.28 16.10
CA SER A 201 -26.24 -8.60 14.83
C SER A 201 -26.11 -7.07 14.96
N GLY A 202 -26.54 -6.49 16.05
CA GLY A 202 -26.39 -5.06 16.32
C GLY A 202 -24.94 -4.65 16.45
N LEU A 203 -24.11 -5.45 17.13
CA LEU A 203 -22.66 -5.23 17.23
C LEU A 203 -21.97 -5.33 15.87
N ALA A 204 -22.37 -6.28 15.04
CA ALA A 204 -21.82 -6.43 13.68
C ALA A 204 -22.15 -5.23 12.79
N VAL A 205 -23.40 -4.74 12.81
CA VAL A 205 -23.82 -3.56 12.04
C VAL A 205 -23.09 -2.30 12.52
N LEU A 206 -22.98 -2.12 13.83
CA LEU A 206 -22.29 -0.96 14.41
C LEU A 206 -20.79 -1.00 14.10
N GLY A 207 -20.14 -2.16 14.24
CA GLY A 207 -18.72 -2.37 13.90
C GLY A 207 -18.44 -2.11 12.42
N TYR A 208 -19.31 -2.60 11.53
CA TYR A 208 -19.20 -2.32 10.10
C TYR A 208 -19.44 -0.83 9.77
N GLY A 209 -20.36 -0.18 10.43
CA GLY A 209 -20.62 1.26 10.26
C GLY A 209 -19.40 2.10 10.65
N LEU A 210 -18.78 1.82 11.79
CA LEU A 210 -17.56 2.50 12.24
C LEU A 210 -16.37 2.22 11.34
N TYR A 211 -16.19 0.98 10.91
CA TYR A 211 -15.17 0.60 9.93
C TYR A 211 -15.35 1.38 8.62
N SER A 212 -16.57 1.43 8.10
CA SER A 212 -16.88 2.12 6.84
C SER A 212 -16.70 3.63 6.97
N ALA A 213 -17.10 4.23 8.09
CA ALA A 213 -16.88 5.65 8.38
C ALA A 213 -15.38 5.98 8.50
N GLY A 214 -14.61 5.14 9.21
CA GLY A 214 -13.17 5.28 9.34
C GLY A 214 -12.46 5.22 7.98
N ARG A 215 -12.85 4.27 7.12
CA ARG A 215 -12.34 4.19 5.74
C ARG A 215 -12.66 5.46 4.94
N LEU A 216 -13.90 5.93 5.02
CA LEU A 216 -14.32 7.11 4.27
C LEU A 216 -13.54 8.37 4.67
N VAL A 217 -13.37 8.60 5.98
CA VAL A 217 -12.60 9.77 6.48
C VAL A 217 -11.11 9.65 6.13
N SER A 218 -10.59 8.44 6.03
CA SER A 218 -9.18 8.17 5.69
C SER A 218 -8.92 8.16 4.19
N ASP A 219 -9.95 8.17 3.34
CA ASP A 219 -9.79 8.11 1.89
C ASP A 219 -9.13 9.39 1.35
N ILE A 220 -8.14 9.22 0.47
CA ILE A 220 -7.35 10.32 -0.09
C ILE A 220 -8.20 11.32 -0.88
N GLY A 221 -9.36 10.91 -1.39
CA GLY A 221 -10.32 11.76 -2.09
C GLY A 221 -11.20 12.62 -1.17
N VAL A 222 -11.20 12.34 0.15
CA VAL A 222 -12.01 13.05 1.16
C VAL A 222 -11.14 13.91 2.08
N ARG A 223 -9.90 13.47 2.34
CA ARG A 223 -8.97 14.15 3.23
C ARG A 223 -8.68 15.59 2.77
N ARG A 224 -8.53 16.49 3.76
CA ARG A 224 -8.21 17.91 3.52
C ARG A 224 -6.72 18.23 3.63
N ASP A 225 -5.94 17.30 4.17
CA ASP A 225 -4.50 17.42 4.41
C ASP A 225 -3.67 16.76 3.30
N VAL A 226 -4.21 16.69 2.10
CA VAL A 226 -3.52 16.22 0.89
C VAL A 226 -3.12 17.38 -0.01
N VAL A 227 -1.94 17.27 -0.60
CA VAL A 227 -1.44 18.20 -1.62
C VAL A 227 -0.98 17.43 -2.85
N LYS A 228 -1.15 18.05 -4.02
CA LYS A 228 -0.59 17.52 -5.26
C LYS A 228 0.87 17.93 -5.36
N VAL A 229 1.77 16.97 -5.43
CA VAL A 229 3.23 17.20 -5.45
C VAL A 229 3.79 16.66 -6.77
N PRO A 230 4.53 17.47 -7.54
CA PRO A 230 5.28 16.99 -8.70
C PRO A 230 6.30 15.92 -8.28
N VAL A 231 6.48 14.90 -9.12
CA VAL A 231 7.32 13.75 -8.79
C VAL A 231 8.79 14.14 -8.61
N GLU A 232 9.24 15.16 -9.30
CA GLU A 232 10.61 15.69 -9.22
C GLU A 232 10.92 16.25 -7.83
N ARG A 233 9.91 16.73 -7.09
CA ARG A 233 10.06 17.24 -5.72
C ARG A 233 10.05 16.17 -4.66
N ILE A 234 9.43 15.02 -4.92
CA ILE A 234 9.36 13.93 -3.93
C ILE A 234 10.75 13.46 -3.54
N VAL A 235 11.60 13.20 -4.51
CA VAL A 235 12.94 12.63 -4.26
C VAL A 235 13.78 13.57 -3.39
N SER A 236 13.71 14.89 -3.63
CA SER A 236 14.41 15.87 -2.79
C SER A 236 13.88 15.94 -1.35
N THR A 237 12.60 15.67 -1.16
CA THR A 237 11.94 15.72 0.15
C THR A 237 12.17 14.45 0.95
N LEU A 238 12.08 13.28 0.32
CA LEU A 238 12.27 11.99 0.97
C LEU A 238 13.75 11.73 1.31
N GLY A 239 14.69 12.15 0.45
CA GLY A 239 16.12 12.03 0.71
C GLY A 239 16.61 12.88 1.91
N ASN A 240 15.94 13.98 2.21
CA ASN A 240 16.25 14.79 3.40
C ASN A 240 15.72 14.17 4.70
N GLN A 241 14.67 13.37 4.65
CA GLN A 241 14.14 12.67 5.85
C GLN A 241 15.00 11.49 6.27
N ASP A 242 15.51 10.71 5.32
CA ASP A 242 16.39 9.57 5.61
C ASP A 242 17.67 10.05 6.31
N ASN A 243 18.21 11.20 5.91
CA ASN A 243 19.38 11.81 6.56
C ASN A 243 19.09 12.34 7.98
N SER A 244 17.87 12.80 8.27
CA SER A 244 17.48 13.29 9.59
C SER A 244 17.18 12.18 10.58
N GLU A 245 16.57 11.07 10.15
CA GLU A 245 16.36 9.90 11.01
C GLU A 245 17.67 9.16 11.31
N GLN A 246 18.58 9.07 10.33
CA GLN A 246 19.88 8.44 10.50
C GLN A 246 20.80 9.27 11.44
N SER A 247 20.75 10.59 11.39
CA SER A 247 21.48 11.45 12.30
C SER A 247 20.93 11.40 13.74
N ASN A 248 19.65 11.20 13.94
CA ASN A 248 19.04 11.05 15.26
C ASN A 248 19.33 9.69 15.91
N LEU A 249 19.55 8.64 15.13
CA LEU A 249 19.98 7.32 15.60
C LEU A 249 21.45 7.31 16.04
N ILE A 250 22.29 8.10 15.39
CA ILE A 250 23.73 8.20 15.71
C ILE A 250 23.96 9.10 16.95
N SER A 251 23.04 10.01 17.26
CA SER A 251 23.17 10.97 18.37
C SER A 251 22.58 10.49 19.72
N GLN A 252 22.10 9.26 19.83
CA GLN A 252 21.75 8.69 21.15
C GLN A 252 23.01 8.19 21.87
N PRO A 253 23.41 8.78 23.00
CA PRO A 253 24.55 8.29 23.76
C PRO A 253 24.24 6.91 24.34
N ASN A 254 25.14 5.96 24.13
CA ASN A 254 25.14 4.65 24.75
C ASN A 254 25.00 4.75 26.28
N LEU A 255 23.80 4.53 26.79
CA LEU A 255 23.55 4.29 28.21
C LEU A 255 23.68 2.77 28.48
N SER A 256 24.93 2.30 28.56
CA SER A 256 25.20 1.02 29.16
C SER A 256 26.61 1.00 29.72
N ALA A 257 26.75 1.16 31.01
CA ALA A 257 27.67 0.43 31.89
C ALA A 257 27.62 1.02 33.31
N THR A 258 26.82 0.43 34.17
CA THR A 258 27.06 0.52 35.62
C THR A 258 27.78 -0.75 36.00
N PRO A 259 28.99 -0.68 36.58
CA PRO A 259 29.65 -1.85 37.11
C PRO A 259 29.05 -2.21 38.49
N ALA A 260 28.79 -3.49 38.69
CA ALA A 260 28.45 -4.05 39.96
C ALA A 260 29.67 -3.91 40.94
N ILE A 261 29.41 -3.44 42.15
CA ILE A 261 30.19 -3.69 43.37
C ILE A 261 29.32 -4.51 44.29
#